data_e688c32e71101cc16a67c4928ff1ce57
#
_entry.id   e688c32e71101cc16a67c4928ff1ce57
#
_cell.length_a   1.000
_cell.length_b   1.000
_cell.length_c   1.000
_cell.angle_alpha   90.00
_cell.angle_beta   90.00
_cell.angle_gamma   90.00
#
_symmetry.space_group_name_H-M   'P 1'
#
loop_
_entity.id
_entity.type
_entity.pdbx_description
1 polymer ?
#
loop_
_entity_poly.entity_id
_entity_poly.type
_entity_poly.pdbx_seq_one_letter_code
_entity_poly.pdbx_strand_id
1 'polypeptide(L)'
;MRVVQLQEQLLENTYLQQTECEAIIPYMDDGSEVVRGVKRGREEKELCLKLSRKADSICATGSYFVGVDWIKEEELAVQVSPKMNDGFEIDYVRMLNEALAEPDNMEHLKDLLTIRFDKPSICISQQQDLLSIFLITEYLNILQRIVRKGLKKSYYRVEENLNNKVKGHILVSRTIQRNLAKGRITDNVCRYQVYDIDSPENRILKKALVFCKKQLEVYKHALDTKALEKKIRYVQPSFERVGDEISVKAMKTFKGNPVFKEYFTAVEYAQLLLRRFSYDITLVGKSQIVTPPFWIDMSKLFEL
;
A
#
# COMPACT_ATOMS: atom_id res chain seq x y z
N MET A 1 10.16 -15.98 11.54
CA MET A 1 9.58 -15.91 10.19
C MET A 1 10.67 -16.20 9.16
N ARG A 2 10.45 -17.16 8.29
CA ARG A 2 11.31 -17.46 7.15
C ARG A 2 10.61 -17.07 5.85
N VAL A 3 11.37 -16.70 4.82
CA VAL A 3 10.87 -16.44 3.47
C VAL A 3 11.65 -17.34 2.51
N VAL A 4 10.96 -18.18 1.77
CA VAL A 4 11.54 -19.02 0.71
C VAL A 4 11.38 -18.28 -0.60
N GLN A 5 12.45 -18.20 -1.38
CA GLN A 5 12.45 -17.52 -2.68
C GLN A 5 12.32 -18.56 -3.79
N LEU A 6 11.35 -18.36 -4.66
CA LEU A 6 11.12 -19.14 -5.86
C LEU A 6 11.17 -18.23 -7.08
N GLN A 7 11.48 -18.79 -8.24
CA GLN A 7 11.42 -18.07 -9.51
C GLN A 7 10.19 -18.51 -10.30
N GLU A 8 9.54 -17.60 -10.99
CA GLU A 8 8.33 -17.83 -11.80
C GLU A 8 8.48 -19.01 -12.78
N GLN A 9 9.68 -19.18 -13.35
CA GLN A 9 9.96 -20.22 -14.32
C GLN A 9 9.95 -21.66 -13.78
N LEU A 10 10.15 -21.83 -12.47
CA LEU A 10 10.24 -23.14 -11.82
C LEU A 10 8.87 -23.76 -11.53
N LEU A 11 7.79 -23.15 -12.00
CA LEU A 11 6.45 -23.43 -11.51
C LEU A 11 5.60 -24.35 -12.42
N GLU A 12 6.20 -25.05 -13.39
CA GLU A 12 5.50 -26.07 -14.17
C GLU A 12 5.79 -27.48 -13.65
N ASN A 13 5.13 -27.86 -12.54
CA ASN A 13 5.32 -29.17 -11.89
C ASN A 13 6.78 -29.52 -11.58
N THR A 14 7.56 -28.54 -11.15
CA THR A 14 9.00 -28.70 -10.91
C THR A 14 9.23 -29.09 -9.45
N TYR A 15 10.09 -30.05 -9.21
CA TYR A 15 10.55 -30.39 -7.87
C TYR A 15 11.54 -29.33 -7.40
N LEU A 16 11.28 -28.80 -6.17
CA LEU A 16 12.13 -27.80 -5.53
C LEU A 16 13.50 -28.39 -5.15
N GLN A 17 14.49 -27.52 -5.00
CA GLN A 17 15.81 -27.91 -4.53
C GLN A 17 15.75 -28.39 -3.07
N GLN A 18 16.73 -29.17 -2.65
CA GLN A 18 16.78 -29.76 -1.31
C GLN A 18 16.70 -28.67 -0.20
N THR A 19 17.40 -27.54 -0.37
CA THR A 19 17.39 -26.40 0.57
C THR A 19 16.01 -25.77 0.74
N GLU A 20 15.25 -25.68 -0.34
CA GLU A 20 13.88 -25.15 -0.35
C GLU A 20 12.92 -26.16 0.28
N CYS A 21 13.08 -27.46 -0.05
CA CYS A 21 12.32 -28.54 0.56
C CYS A 21 12.51 -28.59 2.08
N GLU A 22 13.75 -28.55 2.58
CA GLU A 22 14.07 -28.54 4.01
C GLU A 22 13.45 -27.32 4.74
N ALA A 23 13.28 -26.20 4.05
CA ALA A 23 12.64 -25.03 4.61
C ALA A 23 11.11 -25.14 4.71
N ILE A 24 10.46 -25.87 3.77
CA ILE A 24 9.00 -25.93 3.63
C ILE A 24 8.41 -27.17 4.31
N ILE A 25 9.07 -28.33 4.23
CA ILE A 25 8.60 -29.61 4.76
C ILE A 25 8.10 -29.54 6.22
N PRO A 26 8.77 -28.84 7.15
CA PRO A 26 8.30 -28.75 8.53
C PRO A 26 6.91 -28.11 8.71
N TYR A 27 6.43 -27.41 7.70
CA TYR A 27 5.17 -26.64 7.73
C TYR A 27 4.06 -27.26 6.89
N MET A 28 4.32 -28.41 6.25
CA MET A 28 3.34 -29.11 5.44
C MET A 28 3.26 -30.59 5.86
N ASP A 29 2.07 -31.14 5.99
CA ASP A 29 1.87 -32.57 6.21
C ASP A 29 2.15 -33.35 4.93
N ASP A 30 2.55 -34.63 5.06
CA ASP A 30 2.77 -35.50 3.90
C ASP A 30 1.47 -35.68 3.10
N GLY A 31 1.56 -35.59 1.79
CA GLY A 31 0.40 -35.59 0.90
C GLY A 31 -0.45 -34.34 0.90
N SER A 32 -0.09 -33.29 1.69
CA SER A 32 -0.82 -32.05 1.72
C SER A 32 -0.48 -31.12 0.55
N GLU A 33 -1.41 -30.21 0.25
CA GLU A 33 -1.25 -29.19 -0.77
C GLU A 33 -1.52 -27.79 -0.21
N VAL A 34 -0.68 -26.84 -0.57
CA VAL A 34 -0.89 -25.42 -0.31
C VAL A 34 -1.17 -24.72 -1.63
N VAL A 35 -2.39 -24.17 -1.78
CA VAL A 35 -2.81 -23.48 -2.99
C VAL A 35 -3.00 -22.00 -2.67
N ARG A 36 -2.37 -21.14 -3.48
CA ARG A 36 -2.54 -19.69 -3.45
C ARG A 36 -3.06 -19.25 -4.81
N GLY A 37 -4.10 -18.42 -4.80
CA GLY A 37 -4.74 -17.95 -6.02
C GLY A 37 -5.45 -16.63 -5.83
N VAL A 38 -5.67 -15.93 -6.93
CA VAL A 38 -6.37 -14.66 -7.03
C VAL A 38 -7.79 -14.90 -7.51
N LYS A 39 -8.79 -14.26 -6.90
CA LYS A 39 -10.16 -14.29 -7.38
C LYS A 39 -10.35 -13.25 -8.47
N ARG A 40 -10.77 -13.69 -9.65
CA ARG A 40 -11.23 -12.83 -10.73
C ARG A 40 -12.74 -13.02 -10.92
N GLY A 41 -13.50 -11.92 -10.81
CA GLY A 41 -14.94 -12.00 -10.93
C GLY A 41 -15.62 -12.77 -9.78
N ARG A 42 -16.75 -13.43 -10.08
CA ARG A 42 -17.58 -14.10 -9.06
C ARG A 42 -17.19 -15.56 -8.79
N GLU A 43 -16.56 -16.26 -9.72
CA GLU A 43 -16.42 -17.72 -9.65
C GLU A 43 -15.01 -18.27 -9.93
N GLU A 44 -14.12 -17.59 -10.64
CA GLU A 44 -12.81 -18.13 -11.02
C GLU A 44 -11.69 -17.73 -10.08
N LYS A 45 -10.99 -18.74 -9.55
CA LYS A 45 -9.72 -18.58 -8.86
C LYS A 45 -8.59 -18.92 -9.82
N GLU A 46 -7.83 -17.91 -10.24
CA GLU A 46 -6.59 -18.15 -10.97
C GLU A 46 -5.49 -18.61 -10.02
N LEU A 47 -4.78 -19.66 -10.43
CA LEU A 47 -3.69 -20.22 -9.66
C LEU A 47 -2.47 -19.28 -9.72
N CYS A 48 -1.97 -18.87 -8.55
CA CYS A 48 -0.69 -18.18 -8.46
C CYS A 48 0.43 -19.13 -8.10
N LEU A 49 0.20 -20.00 -7.11
CA LEU A 49 1.18 -20.97 -6.63
C LEU A 49 0.45 -22.17 -6.01
N LYS A 50 0.90 -23.37 -6.36
CA LYS A 50 0.53 -24.63 -5.72
C LYS A 50 1.80 -25.36 -5.29
N LEU A 51 1.88 -25.71 -4.03
CA LEU A 51 2.93 -26.57 -3.48
C LEU A 51 2.30 -27.87 -3.05
N SER A 52 2.84 -29.00 -3.52
CA SER A 52 2.37 -30.35 -3.17
C SER A 52 3.52 -31.12 -2.55
N ARG A 53 3.36 -31.59 -1.31
CA ARG A 53 4.35 -32.41 -0.63
C ARG A 53 4.17 -33.88 -0.99
N LYS A 54 5.28 -34.55 -1.36
CA LYS A 54 5.35 -36.02 -1.58
C LYS A 54 6.57 -36.53 -0.83
N ALA A 55 6.36 -37.15 0.32
CA ALA A 55 7.42 -37.61 1.21
C ALA A 55 8.43 -36.48 1.52
N ASP A 56 9.68 -36.64 1.09
CA ASP A 56 10.77 -35.67 1.32
C ASP A 56 10.95 -34.66 0.17
N SER A 57 10.00 -34.59 -0.74
CA SER A 57 10.06 -33.69 -1.90
C SER A 57 8.84 -32.80 -1.98
N ILE A 58 9.04 -31.61 -2.54
CA ILE A 58 7.96 -30.63 -2.80
C ILE A 58 7.94 -30.34 -4.29
N CYS A 59 6.78 -30.52 -4.89
CA CYS A 59 6.50 -30.14 -6.25
C CYS A 59 5.80 -28.77 -6.26
N ALA A 60 6.34 -27.80 -6.99
CA ALA A 60 5.77 -26.48 -7.18
C ALA A 60 5.13 -26.36 -8.56
N THR A 61 3.94 -25.78 -8.61
CA THR A 61 3.22 -25.43 -9.83
C THR A 61 2.71 -24.01 -9.70
N GLY A 62 2.88 -23.20 -10.70
CA GLY A 62 2.40 -21.82 -10.70
C GLY A 62 2.00 -21.34 -12.08
N SER A 63 1.74 -20.06 -12.17
CA SER A 63 1.39 -19.36 -13.39
C SER A 63 2.19 -18.05 -13.43
N TYR A 64 1.89 -17.15 -14.34
CA TYR A 64 2.61 -15.87 -14.55
C TYR A 64 2.39 -14.85 -13.43
N PHE A 65 2.35 -15.29 -12.17
CA PHE A 65 2.17 -14.43 -11.01
C PHE A 65 3.47 -14.27 -10.22
N VAL A 66 3.79 -13.02 -9.92
CA VAL A 66 4.92 -12.63 -9.06
C VAL A 66 4.36 -12.01 -7.79
N GLY A 67 4.96 -12.31 -6.65
CA GLY A 67 4.47 -11.75 -5.40
C GLY A 67 4.99 -12.45 -4.16
N VAL A 68 4.31 -12.20 -3.05
CA VAL A 68 4.64 -12.80 -1.76
C VAL A 68 3.36 -13.21 -1.03
N ASP A 69 3.34 -14.41 -0.47
CA ASP A 69 2.20 -14.89 0.32
C ASP A 69 2.66 -15.85 1.42
N TRP A 70 1.79 -16.11 2.38
CA TRP A 70 2.05 -17.07 3.44
C TRP A 70 1.89 -18.52 2.97
N ILE A 71 2.83 -19.36 3.26
CA ILE A 71 2.62 -20.82 3.29
C ILE A 71 1.92 -21.16 4.59
N LYS A 72 2.47 -20.72 5.72
CA LYS A 72 1.86 -20.76 7.04
C LYS A 72 1.94 -19.39 7.68
N GLU A 73 0.80 -18.84 8.08
CA GLU A 73 0.71 -17.48 8.60
C GLU A 73 1.69 -17.25 9.76
N GLU A 74 2.40 -16.12 9.73
CA GLU A 74 3.40 -15.65 10.71
C GLU A 74 4.67 -16.52 10.83
N GLU A 75 4.70 -17.74 10.28
CA GLU A 75 5.82 -18.66 10.39
C GLU A 75 6.64 -18.75 9.11
N LEU A 76 6.00 -19.06 7.97
CA LEU A 76 6.67 -19.29 6.69
C LEU A 76 5.94 -18.57 5.54
N ALA A 77 6.66 -17.74 4.82
CA ALA A 77 6.20 -17.07 3.61
C ALA A 77 6.98 -17.59 2.38
N VAL A 78 6.38 -17.46 1.22
CA VAL A 78 7.01 -17.70 -0.08
C VAL A 78 7.03 -16.40 -0.87
N GLN A 79 8.13 -16.13 -1.53
CA GLN A 79 8.28 -15.02 -2.48
C GLN A 79 8.55 -15.62 -3.85
N VAL A 80 7.71 -15.28 -4.83
CA VAL A 80 7.91 -15.63 -6.24
C VAL A 80 8.44 -14.40 -6.95
N SER A 81 9.67 -14.50 -7.47
CA SER A 81 10.35 -13.44 -8.19
C SER A 81 10.12 -13.56 -9.70
N PRO A 82 10.20 -12.45 -10.47
CA PRO A 82 10.10 -12.50 -11.91
C PRO A 82 11.18 -13.38 -12.55
N LYS A 83 10.83 -13.96 -13.69
CA LYS A 83 11.77 -14.72 -14.53
C LYS A 83 12.87 -13.77 -15.01
N MET A 84 14.13 -14.13 -14.74
CA MET A 84 15.26 -13.47 -15.36
C MET A 84 15.57 -14.19 -16.68
N ASN A 85 15.56 -13.47 -17.78
CA ASN A 85 16.01 -14.03 -19.07
C ASN A 85 17.55 -14.05 -19.09
N ASP A 86 18.13 -15.11 -19.65
CA ASP A 86 19.57 -15.23 -19.85
C ASP A 86 20.12 -13.99 -20.59
N GLY A 87 20.84 -13.15 -19.86
CA GLY A 87 21.57 -11.99 -20.39
C GLY A 87 20.81 -10.66 -20.48
N PHE A 88 19.51 -10.59 -20.16
CA PHE A 88 18.75 -9.34 -20.11
C PHE A 88 17.91 -9.26 -18.84
N GLU A 89 18.10 -8.20 -18.08
CA GLU A 89 17.24 -7.86 -16.97
C GLU A 89 16.01 -7.13 -17.54
N ILE A 90 14.82 -7.75 -17.43
CA ILE A 90 13.58 -7.09 -17.87
C ILE A 90 13.25 -5.99 -16.88
N ASP A 91 13.21 -4.74 -17.36
CA ASP A 91 12.75 -3.61 -16.57
C ASP A 91 11.23 -3.58 -16.46
N TYR A 92 10.71 -4.43 -15.57
CA TYR A 92 9.27 -4.51 -15.27
C TYR A 92 8.67 -3.18 -14.82
N VAL A 93 9.48 -2.32 -14.23
CA VAL A 93 9.04 -1.01 -13.76
C VAL A 93 8.84 -0.05 -14.92
N ARG A 94 9.73 -0.09 -15.89
CA ARG A 94 9.59 0.66 -17.13
C ARG A 94 8.35 0.21 -17.90
N MET A 95 8.16 -1.11 -18.05
CA MET A 95 6.96 -1.67 -18.67
C MET A 95 5.69 -1.21 -17.98
N LEU A 96 5.66 -1.26 -16.64
CA LEU A 96 4.53 -0.76 -15.87
C LEU A 96 4.27 0.73 -16.10
N ASN A 97 5.32 1.55 -16.11
CA ASN A 97 5.18 2.98 -16.33
C ASN A 97 4.68 3.30 -17.74
N GLU A 98 5.13 2.56 -18.75
CA GLU A 98 4.66 2.69 -20.13
C GLU A 98 3.21 2.25 -20.25
N ALA A 99 2.84 1.09 -19.68
CA ALA A 99 1.45 0.61 -19.63
C ALA A 99 0.51 1.60 -18.92
N LEU A 100 0.97 2.20 -17.82
CA LEU A 100 0.20 3.18 -17.02
C LEU A 100 0.16 4.58 -17.63
N ALA A 101 0.99 4.88 -18.63
CA ALA A 101 0.98 6.16 -19.33
C ALA A 101 -0.26 6.29 -20.25
N GLU A 102 -0.75 5.17 -20.77
CA GLU A 102 -1.93 5.14 -21.63
C GLU A 102 -3.22 5.18 -20.79
N PRO A 103 -4.10 6.19 -21.01
CA PRO A 103 -5.34 6.34 -20.24
C PRO A 103 -6.30 5.15 -20.37
N ASP A 104 -6.32 4.50 -21.53
CA ASP A 104 -7.24 3.40 -21.82
C ASP A 104 -6.87 2.12 -21.07
N ASN A 105 -5.60 1.94 -20.75
CA ASN A 105 -5.12 0.80 -19.95
C ASN A 105 -5.53 0.88 -18.47
N MET A 106 -5.99 2.04 -18.01
CA MET A 106 -6.35 2.26 -16.59
C MET A 106 -7.50 1.38 -16.08
N GLU A 107 -8.41 0.96 -16.94
CA GLU A 107 -9.51 0.04 -16.56
C GLU A 107 -9.01 -1.40 -16.36
N HIS A 108 -7.99 -1.78 -17.11
CA HIS A 108 -7.39 -3.12 -17.08
C HIS A 108 -6.42 -3.33 -15.89
N LEU A 109 -5.93 -2.24 -15.29
CA LEU A 109 -5.01 -2.29 -14.15
C LEU A 109 -5.63 -2.80 -12.85
N LYS A 110 -6.95 -2.76 -12.71
CA LYS A 110 -7.64 -3.22 -11.48
C LYS A 110 -7.37 -4.69 -11.17
N ASP A 111 -7.12 -5.48 -12.21
CA ASP A 111 -6.88 -6.91 -12.10
C ASP A 111 -5.39 -7.28 -12.12
N LEU A 112 -4.52 -6.30 -12.35
CA LEU A 112 -3.06 -6.52 -12.41
C LEU A 112 -2.47 -6.83 -11.04
N LEU A 113 -2.97 -6.15 -9.99
CA LEU A 113 -2.45 -6.23 -8.64
C LEU A 113 -3.54 -6.65 -7.65
N THR A 114 -3.28 -7.74 -6.92
CA THR A 114 -4.12 -8.18 -5.80
C THR A 114 -3.35 -8.06 -4.50
N ILE A 115 -3.86 -7.30 -3.53
CA ILE A 115 -3.25 -7.14 -2.20
C ILE A 115 -4.21 -7.70 -1.15
N ARG A 116 -3.68 -8.47 -0.19
CA ARG A 116 -4.45 -9.06 0.92
C ARG A 116 -4.19 -8.27 2.20
N PHE A 117 -4.99 -7.23 2.42
CA PHE A 117 -4.91 -6.40 3.63
C PHE A 117 -5.41 -7.09 4.90
N ASP A 118 -6.16 -8.17 4.74
CA ASP A 118 -6.72 -9.00 5.81
C ASP A 118 -5.69 -9.94 6.45
N LYS A 119 -4.53 -10.12 5.82
CA LYS A 119 -3.48 -11.03 6.26
C LYS A 119 -2.34 -10.31 6.98
N PRO A 120 -1.63 -11.01 7.90
CA PRO A 120 -0.42 -10.47 8.52
C PRO A 120 0.62 -10.05 7.48
N SER A 121 1.40 -9.03 7.83
CA SER A 121 2.44 -8.51 6.94
C SER A 121 3.69 -9.41 6.95
N ILE A 122 4.39 -9.45 5.81
CA ILE A 122 5.60 -10.24 5.56
C ILE A 122 6.79 -9.29 5.42
N CYS A 123 7.96 -9.65 5.98
CA CYS A 123 9.21 -8.92 5.78
C CYS A 123 9.96 -9.46 4.57
N ILE A 124 10.24 -8.62 3.58
CA ILE A 124 11.00 -8.95 2.37
C ILE A 124 12.23 -8.07 2.22
N SER A 125 13.16 -8.46 1.34
CA SER A 125 14.32 -7.64 0.99
C SER A 125 13.93 -6.41 0.15
N GLN A 126 14.54 -5.26 0.42
CA GLN A 126 14.27 -4.00 -0.30
C GLN A 126 14.67 -4.06 -1.77
N GLN A 127 15.71 -4.82 -2.13
CA GLN A 127 16.20 -4.91 -3.51
C GLN A 127 15.18 -5.54 -4.49
N GLN A 128 14.15 -6.19 -3.96
CA GLN A 128 13.12 -6.89 -4.74
C GLN A 128 11.76 -6.21 -4.64
N ASP A 129 11.73 -4.95 -4.24
CA ASP A 129 10.49 -4.21 -3.96
C ASP A 129 9.84 -3.58 -5.21
N LEU A 130 9.32 -4.42 -6.08
CA LEU A 130 8.47 -3.99 -7.20
C LEU A 130 7.16 -3.36 -6.69
N LEU A 131 6.66 -3.83 -5.56
CA LEU A 131 5.36 -3.40 -5.03
C LEU A 131 5.32 -1.92 -4.69
N SER A 132 6.39 -1.33 -4.18
CA SER A 132 6.39 0.10 -3.81
C SER A 132 6.11 1.01 -4.99
N ILE A 133 6.70 0.73 -6.14
CA ILE A 133 6.48 1.54 -7.35
C ILE A 133 5.06 1.34 -7.87
N PHE A 134 4.55 0.11 -7.89
CA PHE A 134 3.16 -0.17 -8.20
C PHE A 134 2.21 0.60 -7.31
N LEU A 135 2.43 0.55 -6.00
CA LEU A 135 1.60 1.26 -5.03
C LEU A 135 1.64 2.77 -5.23
N ILE A 136 2.83 3.34 -5.46
CA ILE A 136 3.00 4.78 -5.73
C ILE A 136 2.26 5.16 -7.02
N THR A 137 2.44 4.37 -8.08
CA THR A 137 1.83 4.65 -9.38
C THR A 137 0.31 4.59 -9.31
N GLU A 138 -0.24 3.53 -8.72
CA GLU A 138 -1.69 3.38 -8.59
C GLU A 138 -2.28 4.43 -7.63
N TYR A 139 -1.59 4.70 -6.53
CA TYR A 139 -1.98 5.78 -5.62
C TYR A 139 -2.06 7.14 -6.32
N LEU A 140 -1.06 7.51 -7.12
CA LEU A 140 -1.04 8.77 -7.87
C LEU A 140 -2.13 8.81 -8.94
N ASN A 141 -2.46 7.68 -9.56
CA ASN A 141 -3.57 7.58 -10.52
C ASN A 141 -4.92 7.83 -9.84
N ILE A 142 -5.17 7.16 -8.72
CA ILE A 142 -6.41 7.36 -7.95
C ILE A 142 -6.49 8.83 -7.48
N LEU A 143 -5.39 9.36 -6.99
CA LEU A 143 -5.32 10.73 -6.50
C LEU A 143 -5.58 11.76 -7.61
N GLN A 144 -5.07 11.50 -8.83
CA GLN A 144 -5.35 12.35 -9.99
C GLN A 144 -6.84 12.35 -10.35
N ARG A 145 -7.51 11.18 -10.30
CA ARG A 145 -8.96 11.08 -10.51
C ARG A 145 -9.76 11.87 -9.46
N ILE A 146 -9.35 11.74 -8.18
CA ILE A 146 -9.96 12.50 -7.08
C ILE A 146 -9.81 14.01 -7.30
N VAL A 147 -8.62 14.47 -7.65
CA VAL A 147 -8.34 15.90 -7.88
C VAL A 147 -9.14 16.44 -9.07
N ARG A 148 -9.30 15.67 -10.15
CA ARG A 148 -10.15 16.05 -11.29
C ARG A 148 -11.62 16.26 -10.92
N LYS A 149 -12.14 15.46 -9.97
CA LYS A 149 -13.50 15.57 -9.43
C LYS A 149 -13.63 16.65 -8.34
N GLY A 150 -12.51 17.15 -7.85
CA GLY A 150 -12.41 18.04 -6.71
C GLY A 150 -12.28 17.29 -5.37
N LEU A 151 -11.49 17.86 -4.45
CA LEU A 151 -11.31 17.28 -3.12
C LEU A 151 -12.62 17.27 -2.34
N LYS A 152 -12.90 16.15 -1.68
CA LYS A 152 -14.05 16.00 -0.79
C LYS A 152 -13.96 16.98 0.37
N LYS A 153 -15.04 17.71 0.60
CA LYS A 153 -15.24 18.46 1.84
C LYS A 153 -15.99 17.58 2.83
N SER A 154 -15.61 17.65 4.08
CA SER A 154 -16.30 16.91 5.14
C SER A 154 -16.44 17.76 6.40
N TYR A 155 -17.42 17.40 7.24
CA TYR A 155 -17.54 18.00 8.58
C TYR A 155 -16.59 17.28 9.52
N TYR A 156 -15.71 18.03 10.17
CA TYR A 156 -14.87 17.52 11.24
C TYR A 156 -14.91 18.44 12.47
N ARG A 157 -14.64 17.85 13.64
CA ARG A 157 -14.66 18.57 14.90
C ARG A 157 -13.30 19.22 15.15
N VAL A 158 -13.33 20.51 15.45
CA VAL A 158 -12.15 21.28 15.84
C VAL A 158 -12.31 21.69 17.31
N GLU A 159 -11.23 21.56 18.08
CA GLU A 159 -11.11 22.14 19.42
C GLU A 159 -10.05 23.24 19.37
N GLU A 160 -10.46 24.47 19.61
CA GLU A 160 -9.60 25.65 19.50
C GLU A 160 -9.77 26.55 20.72
N ASN A 161 -8.66 27.15 21.14
CA ASN A 161 -8.68 28.16 22.18
C ASN A 161 -8.88 29.54 21.50
N LEU A 162 -10.07 30.09 21.63
CA LEU A 162 -10.47 31.33 20.98
C LEU A 162 -10.36 32.51 21.97
N ASN A 163 -9.71 33.58 21.54
CA ASN A 163 -9.60 34.83 22.31
C ASN A 163 -10.77 35.74 21.96
N ASN A 164 -11.48 36.24 23.00
CA ASN A 164 -12.64 37.12 22.87
C ASN A 164 -13.75 36.62 21.93
N LYS A 165 -13.80 35.33 21.67
CA LYS A 165 -14.78 34.71 20.76
C LYS A 165 -15.29 33.40 21.34
N VAL A 166 -16.54 33.07 21.01
CA VAL A 166 -17.15 31.79 21.29
C VAL A 166 -17.68 31.22 19.98
N LYS A 167 -17.39 29.93 19.70
CA LYS A 167 -17.88 29.23 18.55
C LYS A 167 -18.27 27.79 18.92
N GLY A 168 -19.49 27.42 18.64
CA GLY A 168 -20.01 26.10 18.99
C GLY A 168 -20.15 25.89 20.49
N HIS A 169 -19.62 24.78 21.02
CA HIS A 169 -19.75 24.38 22.43
C HIS A 169 -18.48 24.74 23.21
N ILE A 170 -18.63 25.45 24.34
CA ILE A 170 -17.51 25.75 25.24
C ILE A 170 -17.19 24.54 26.08
N LEU A 171 -15.93 24.13 26.09
CA LEU A 171 -15.41 23.09 26.95
C LEU A 171 -15.00 23.68 28.31
N VAL A 172 -15.97 23.83 29.23
CA VAL A 172 -15.82 24.53 30.49
C VAL A 172 -14.61 24.04 31.30
N SER A 173 -14.49 22.74 31.53
CA SER A 173 -13.37 22.18 32.30
C SER A 173 -12.01 22.51 31.70
N ARG A 174 -11.88 22.44 30.34
CA ARG A 174 -10.64 22.80 29.65
C ARG A 174 -10.39 24.30 29.66
N THR A 175 -11.44 25.12 29.58
CA THR A 175 -11.33 26.58 29.67
C THR A 175 -10.80 26.98 31.05
N ILE A 176 -11.32 26.38 32.12
CA ILE A 176 -10.84 26.64 33.48
C ILE A 176 -9.37 26.27 33.62
N GLN A 177 -9.01 25.05 33.24
CA GLN A 177 -7.63 24.54 33.38
C GLN A 177 -6.62 25.29 32.52
N ARG A 178 -6.97 25.60 31.28
CA ARG A 178 -6.05 26.21 30.31
C ARG A 178 -5.96 27.74 30.40
N ASN A 179 -7.07 28.38 30.71
CA ASN A 179 -7.22 29.82 30.61
C ASN A 179 -7.43 30.48 31.99
N LEU A 180 -8.52 30.18 32.69
CA LEU A 180 -8.87 30.84 33.96
C LEU A 180 -7.79 30.66 35.04
N ALA A 181 -7.26 29.44 35.17
CA ALA A 181 -6.15 29.16 36.10
C ALA A 181 -4.86 29.94 35.81
N LYS A 182 -4.76 30.53 34.59
CA LYS A 182 -3.63 31.39 34.17
C LYS A 182 -3.99 32.85 33.99
N GLY A 183 -5.15 33.27 34.53
CA GLY A 183 -5.62 34.64 34.42
C GLY A 183 -6.12 35.11 33.05
N ARG A 184 -6.31 34.17 32.10
CA ARG A 184 -6.81 34.50 30.75
C ARG A 184 -8.33 34.41 30.71
N ILE A 185 -9.00 35.48 31.18
CA ILE A 185 -10.45 35.51 31.39
C ILE A 185 -11.23 35.52 30.07
N THR A 186 -10.62 36.06 29.00
CA THR A 186 -11.28 36.28 27.70
C THR A 186 -11.15 35.07 26.76
N ASP A 187 -10.33 34.11 27.11
CA ASP A 187 -10.07 32.97 26.26
C ASP A 187 -10.98 31.78 26.60
N ASN A 188 -11.60 31.18 25.57
CA ASN A 188 -12.49 30.04 25.72
C ASN A 188 -12.06 28.87 24.84
N VAL A 189 -11.94 27.70 25.42
CA VAL A 189 -11.73 26.45 24.66
C VAL A 189 -13.07 26.02 24.09
N CYS A 190 -13.21 26.13 22.78
CA CYS A 190 -14.46 25.83 22.07
C CYS A 190 -14.30 24.58 21.19
N ARG A 191 -15.40 23.79 21.12
CA ARG A 191 -15.54 22.67 20.19
C ARG A 191 -16.63 22.97 19.20
N TYR A 192 -16.31 22.92 17.90
CA TYR A 192 -17.25 23.18 16.82
C TYR A 192 -16.98 22.33 15.60
N GLN A 193 -17.91 22.32 14.66
CA GLN A 193 -17.75 21.60 13.39
C GLN A 193 -17.36 22.59 12.29
N VAL A 194 -16.43 22.15 11.44
CA VAL A 194 -15.98 22.87 10.24
C VAL A 194 -16.28 22.02 9.03
N TYR A 195 -16.78 22.65 7.96
CA TYR A 195 -16.97 22.02 6.66
C TYR A 195 -15.92 22.56 5.70
N ASP A 196 -14.87 21.80 5.48
CA ASP A 196 -13.73 22.21 4.68
C ASP A 196 -13.04 21.03 4.01
N ILE A 197 -12.13 21.32 3.08
CA ILE A 197 -11.23 20.36 2.44
C ILE A 197 -10.14 19.86 3.42
N ASP A 198 -9.81 20.61 4.45
CA ASP A 198 -8.79 20.24 5.44
C ASP A 198 -9.30 19.15 6.41
N SER A 199 -9.81 18.08 5.85
CA SER A 199 -10.33 16.93 6.57
C SER A 199 -9.21 15.93 6.91
N PRO A 200 -9.39 15.08 7.94
CA PRO A 200 -8.42 14.03 8.29
C PRO A 200 -8.07 13.14 7.09
N GLU A 201 -9.05 12.86 6.23
CA GLU A 201 -8.86 12.09 5.00
C GLU A 201 -7.85 12.75 4.07
N ASN A 202 -8.10 14.01 3.73
CA ASN A 202 -7.24 14.73 2.81
C ASN A 202 -5.84 14.96 3.39
N ARG A 203 -5.71 15.09 4.71
CA ARG A 203 -4.40 15.16 5.38
C ARG A 203 -3.61 13.86 5.23
N ILE A 204 -4.26 12.70 5.36
CA ILE A 204 -3.62 11.40 5.10
C ILE A 204 -3.15 11.30 3.65
N LEU A 205 -4.02 11.69 2.69
CA LEU A 205 -3.67 11.71 1.27
C LEU A 205 -2.49 12.65 1.00
N LYS A 206 -2.49 13.88 1.55
CA LYS A 206 -1.36 14.80 1.41
C LYS A 206 -0.07 14.21 1.96
N LYS A 207 -0.11 13.61 3.14
CA LYS A 207 1.08 13.02 3.76
C LYS A 207 1.68 11.90 2.90
N ALA A 208 0.82 11.03 2.35
CA ALA A 208 1.26 10.00 1.43
C ALA A 208 1.80 10.59 0.11
N LEU A 209 1.22 11.67 -0.42
CA LEU A 209 1.73 12.37 -1.59
C LEU A 209 3.14 12.93 -1.36
N VAL A 210 3.38 13.59 -0.23
CA VAL A 210 4.71 14.10 0.15
C VAL A 210 5.70 12.95 0.29
N PHE A 211 5.25 11.84 0.85
CA PHE A 211 6.05 10.63 0.97
C PHE A 211 6.41 10.05 -0.41
N CYS A 212 5.43 9.88 -1.33
CA CYS A 212 5.69 9.42 -2.70
C CYS A 212 6.72 10.28 -3.40
N LYS A 213 6.63 11.61 -3.25
CA LYS A 213 7.61 12.54 -3.83
C LYS A 213 9.03 12.25 -3.33
N LYS A 214 9.21 12.01 -2.03
CA LYS A 214 10.53 11.66 -1.45
C LYS A 214 11.04 10.31 -1.98
N GLN A 215 10.18 9.32 -2.09
CA GLN A 215 10.58 8.00 -2.59
C GLN A 215 10.97 8.04 -4.06
N LEU A 216 10.25 8.79 -4.91
CA LEU A 216 10.63 8.94 -6.31
C LEU A 216 12.02 9.56 -6.50
N GLU A 217 12.46 10.45 -5.60
CA GLU A 217 13.84 10.98 -5.62
C GLU A 217 14.87 9.85 -5.41
N VAL A 218 14.56 8.85 -4.59
CA VAL A 218 15.46 7.69 -4.38
C VAL A 218 15.51 6.81 -5.64
N TYR A 219 14.38 6.63 -6.32
CA TYR A 219 14.30 5.77 -7.51
C TYR A 219 14.79 6.44 -8.80
N LYS A 220 15.02 7.75 -8.84
CA LYS A 220 15.47 8.49 -10.05
C LYS A 220 16.71 7.92 -10.73
N HIS A 221 17.57 7.27 -9.96
CA HIS A 221 18.83 6.70 -10.50
C HIS A 221 18.64 5.34 -11.17
N ALA A 222 17.52 4.65 -10.85
CA ALA A 222 17.25 3.32 -11.34
C ALA A 222 16.10 3.28 -12.36
N LEU A 223 15.21 4.30 -12.39
CA LEU A 223 13.95 4.27 -13.11
C LEU A 223 13.63 5.61 -13.76
N ASP A 224 12.90 5.59 -14.90
CA ASP A 224 12.33 6.82 -15.46
C ASP A 224 11.07 7.25 -14.68
N THR A 225 11.26 8.21 -13.79
CA THR A 225 10.19 8.73 -12.91
C THR A 225 9.42 9.92 -13.48
N LYS A 226 9.76 10.39 -14.69
CA LYS A 226 9.20 11.64 -15.28
C LYS A 226 7.68 11.66 -15.36
N ALA A 227 7.07 10.54 -15.74
CA ALA A 227 5.61 10.42 -15.80
C ALA A 227 4.94 10.58 -14.43
N LEU A 228 5.52 9.96 -13.40
CA LEU A 228 5.04 10.04 -12.02
C LEU A 228 5.25 11.45 -11.43
N GLU A 229 6.38 12.07 -11.71
CA GLU A 229 6.64 13.46 -11.31
C GLU A 229 5.64 14.45 -11.94
N LYS A 230 5.26 14.24 -13.21
CA LYS A 230 4.22 15.03 -13.87
C LYS A 230 2.87 14.90 -13.14
N LYS A 231 2.51 13.68 -12.71
CA LYS A 231 1.30 13.44 -11.91
C LYS A 231 1.37 14.15 -10.56
N ILE A 232 2.50 14.08 -9.86
CA ILE A 232 2.69 14.79 -8.59
C ILE A 232 2.52 16.31 -8.78
N ARG A 233 3.16 16.89 -9.79
CA ARG A 233 3.03 18.32 -10.10
C ARG A 233 1.60 18.74 -10.39
N TYR A 234 0.81 17.87 -11.03
CA TYR A 234 -0.60 18.13 -11.30
C TYR A 234 -1.45 18.10 -10.03
N VAL A 235 -1.19 17.15 -9.12
CA VAL A 235 -2.02 16.90 -7.92
C VAL A 235 -1.67 17.84 -6.78
N GLN A 236 -0.39 18.17 -6.58
CA GLN A 236 0.14 18.90 -5.43
C GLN A 236 -0.59 20.23 -5.13
N PRO A 237 -0.94 21.09 -6.10
CA PRO A 237 -1.61 22.39 -5.83
C PRO A 237 -2.96 22.22 -5.12
N SER A 238 -3.70 21.17 -5.41
CA SER A 238 -5.01 20.90 -4.79
C SER A 238 -4.91 20.66 -3.27
N PHE A 239 -3.74 20.26 -2.78
CA PHE A 239 -3.50 19.97 -1.37
C PHE A 239 -2.82 21.12 -0.60
N GLU A 240 -2.60 22.29 -1.21
CA GLU A 240 -1.92 23.42 -0.53
C GLU A 240 -2.65 23.88 0.74
N ARG A 241 -3.99 23.89 0.70
CA ARG A 241 -4.83 24.29 1.84
C ARG A 241 -5.08 23.16 2.85
N VAL A 242 -4.57 21.97 2.61
CA VAL A 242 -4.71 20.82 3.50
C VAL A 242 -3.54 20.84 4.49
N GLY A 243 -3.82 20.69 5.78
CA GLY A 243 -2.80 20.66 6.84
C GLY A 243 -1.96 19.37 6.81
N ASP A 244 -0.82 19.41 7.49
CA ASP A 244 0.13 18.28 7.55
C ASP A 244 -0.01 17.44 8.83
N GLU A 245 -0.71 17.96 9.84
CA GLU A 245 -0.88 17.29 11.13
C GLU A 245 -1.94 16.19 11.05
N ILE A 246 -1.51 14.95 11.35
CA ILE A 246 -2.40 13.78 11.40
C ILE A 246 -2.27 13.12 12.75
N SER A 247 -3.41 12.99 13.45
CA SER A 247 -3.50 12.16 14.63
C SER A 247 -3.42 10.68 14.28
N VAL A 248 -2.57 9.93 14.97
CA VAL A 248 -2.45 8.45 14.82
C VAL A 248 -3.80 7.76 15.05
N LYS A 249 -4.67 8.32 15.90
CA LYS A 249 -6.04 7.83 16.12
C LYS A 249 -6.94 8.01 14.88
N ALA A 250 -6.76 9.09 14.11
CA ALA A 250 -7.53 9.31 12.89
C ALA A 250 -7.23 8.29 11.80
N MET A 251 -6.05 7.66 11.82
CA MET A 251 -5.67 6.62 10.86
C MET A 251 -6.40 5.28 11.09
N LYS A 252 -6.95 5.04 12.29
CA LYS A 252 -7.59 3.74 12.64
C LYS A 252 -9.11 3.71 12.42
N THR A 253 -9.78 4.83 12.21
CA THR A 253 -11.24 4.95 12.27
C THR A 253 -11.90 5.32 10.95
N PHE A 254 -11.29 4.95 9.82
CA PHE A 254 -11.91 5.21 8.52
C PHE A 254 -13.06 4.24 8.26
N LYS A 255 -14.31 4.71 8.42
CA LYS A 255 -15.50 4.00 7.92
C LYS A 255 -15.78 4.52 6.51
N GLY A 256 -15.58 3.67 5.51
CA GLY A 256 -15.85 4.00 4.12
C GLY A 256 -17.31 4.37 3.91
N ASN A 257 -17.54 5.47 3.19
CA ASN A 257 -18.86 5.79 2.66
C ASN A 257 -18.92 5.24 1.22
N PRO A 258 -19.88 4.38 0.87
CA PRO A 258 -19.99 3.79 -0.47
C PRO A 258 -20.02 4.82 -1.61
N VAL A 259 -20.53 6.03 -1.35
CA VAL A 259 -20.58 7.14 -2.32
C VAL A 259 -19.18 7.63 -2.72
N PHE A 260 -18.18 7.42 -1.86
CA PHE A 260 -16.80 7.86 -2.08
C PHE A 260 -15.83 6.67 -2.17
N LYS A 261 -16.17 5.65 -2.96
CA LYS A 261 -15.37 4.43 -3.11
C LYS A 261 -13.90 4.72 -3.47
N GLU A 262 -13.66 5.66 -4.40
CA GLU A 262 -12.29 6.05 -4.80
C GLU A 262 -11.50 6.66 -3.63
N TYR A 263 -12.15 7.45 -2.76
CA TYR A 263 -11.51 8.00 -1.56
C TYR A 263 -11.13 6.91 -0.57
N PHE A 264 -12.00 5.92 -0.38
CA PHE A 264 -11.69 4.79 0.49
C PHE A 264 -10.44 4.05 0.01
N THR A 265 -10.42 3.69 -1.27
CA THR A 265 -9.26 3.05 -1.89
C THR A 265 -8.00 3.90 -1.79
N ALA A 266 -8.08 5.22 -2.07
CA ALA A 266 -6.94 6.12 -1.94
C ALA A 266 -6.39 6.19 -0.51
N VAL A 267 -7.26 6.20 0.50
CA VAL A 267 -6.84 6.20 1.91
C VAL A 267 -6.20 4.88 2.31
N GLU A 268 -6.72 3.74 1.83
CA GLU A 268 -6.10 2.43 2.06
C GLU A 268 -4.68 2.37 1.48
N TYR A 269 -4.50 2.80 0.23
CA TYR A 269 -3.18 2.91 -0.40
C TYR A 269 -2.25 3.87 0.34
N ALA A 270 -2.76 5.04 0.74
CA ALA A 270 -2.00 6.01 1.52
C ALA A 270 -1.53 5.44 2.86
N GLN A 271 -2.42 4.75 3.58
CA GLN A 271 -2.07 4.10 4.84
C GLN A 271 -1.05 2.98 4.64
N LEU A 272 -1.21 2.18 3.59
CA LEU A 272 -0.28 1.12 3.26
C LEU A 272 1.11 1.68 2.97
N LEU A 273 1.21 2.70 2.10
CA LEU A 273 2.47 3.39 1.80
C LEU A 273 3.12 3.93 3.07
N LEU A 274 2.37 4.66 3.90
CA LEU A 274 2.91 5.26 5.11
C LEU A 274 3.33 4.21 6.16
N ARG A 275 2.60 3.10 6.31
CA ARG A 275 2.97 2.01 7.23
C ARG A 275 4.18 1.24 6.75
N ARG A 276 4.22 0.88 5.47
CA ARG A 276 5.29 0.11 4.86
C ARG A 276 6.66 0.72 5.13
N PHE A 277 6.74 2.04 5.07
CA PHE A 277 7.99 2.78 5.23
C PHE A 277 8.22 3.38 6.63
N SER A 278 7.23 3.40 7.52
CA SER A 278 7.46 3.84 8.90
C SER A 278 8.30 2.82 9.70
N TYR A 279 8.39 1.59 9.28
CA TYR A 279 9.32 0.59 9.83
C TYR A 279 10.78 0.82 9.41
N ASP A 280 11.01 1.52 8.30
CA ASP A 280 12.35 1.81 7.77
C ASP A 280 13.14 2.78 8.67
N ILE A 281 12.44 3.63 9.45
CA ILE A 281 13.07 4.62 10.33
C ILE A 281 13.64 3.97 11.62
N THR A 282 13.13 2.81 12.04
CA THR A 282 13.55 2.14 13.28
C THR A 282 14.60 1.05 13.08
N LEU A 283 14.85 0.64 11.83
CA LEU A 283 15.82 -0.41 11.47
C LEU A 283 16.98 0.19 10.67
N VAL A 284 17.68 1.15 11.23
CA VAL A 284 18.96 1.65 10.70
C VAL A 284 19.93 0.47 10.60
N GLY A 285 20.09 -0.09 9.38
CA GLY A 285 21.06 -1.13 9.08
C GLY A 285 20.54 -2.43 8.45
N LYS A 286 19.23 -2.63 8.30
CA LYS A 286 18.67 -3.79 7.57
C LYS A 286 17.69 -3.32 6.50
N SER A 287 18.05 -3.55 5.23
CA SER A 287 17.24 -3.28 4.05
C SER A 287 16.04 -4.25 3.92
N GLN A 288 15.15 -4.28 4.93
CA GLN A 288 13.95 -5.09 4.95
C GLN A 288 12.70 -4.22 4.91
N ILE A 289 11.74 -4.59 4.08
CA ILE A 289 10.46 -3.92 3.93
C ILE A 289 9.33 -4.82 4.42
N VAL A 290 8.37 -4.24 5.11
CA VAL A 290 7.16 -4.93 5.56
C VAL A 290 6.05 -4.73 4.54
N THR A 291 5.50 -5.83 4.02
CA THR A 291 4.46 -5.82 2.99
C THR A 291 3.31 -6.76 3.35
N PRO A 292 2.04 -6.40 3.07
CA PRO A 292 0.98 -7.39 3.06
C PRO A 292 1.24 -8.40 1.94
N PRO A 293 0.66 -9.62 2.01
CA PRO A 293 0.68 -10.56 0.90
C PRO A 293 0.08 -9.94 -0.36
N PHE A 294 0.72 -10.14 -1.52
CA PHE A 294 0.27 -9.60 -2.79
C PHE A 294 0.66 -10.50 -3.95
N TRP A 295 -0.07 -10.36 -5.06
CA TRP A 295 0.22 -10.99 -6.33
C TRP A 295 0.08 -10.00 -7.48
N ILE A 296 1.03 -10.02 -8.39
CA ILE A 296 1.08 -9.22 -9.62
C ILE A 296 0.97 -10.20 -10.78
N ASP A 297 0.04 -9.95 -11.68
CA ASP A 297 -0.13 -10.72 -12.91
C ASP A 297 0.80 -10.20 -14.00
N MET A 298 1.86 -10.96 -14.26
CA MET A 298 2.85 -10.58 -15.25
C MET A 298 2.33 -10.74 -16.68
N SER A 299 1.42 -11.69 -16.94
CA SER A 299 0.84 -11.85 -18.28
C SER A 299 0.06 -10.61 -18.69
N LYS A 300 -0.76 -10.08 -17.80
CA LYS A 300 -1.46 -8.82 -18.04
C LYS A 300 -0.55 -7.62 -18.19
N LEU A 301 0.57 -7.60 -17.44
CA LEU A 301 1.55 -6.53 -17.59
C LEU A 301 2.19 -6.53 -18.99
N PHE A 302 2.38 -7.70 -19.59
CA PHE A 302 2.90 -7.84 -20.93
C PHE A 302 1.86 -7.58 -22.04
N GLU A 303 0.57 -7.70 -21.74
CA GLU A 303 -0.52 -7.41 -22.68
C GLU A 303 -0.84 -5.92 -22.79
N LEU A 304 -0.50 -5.11 -21.77
CA LEU A 304 -0.71 -3.67 -21.71
C LEU A 304 0.40 -2.89 -22.43
#